data_dc0ae32d020da59a2af87eab24581d6b
#
_entry.id   dc0ae32d020da59a2af87eab24581d6b
#
_cell.length_a   1.000
_cell.length_b   1.000
_cell.length_c   1.000
_cell.angle_alpha   90.00
_cell.angle_beta   90.00
_cell.angle_gamma   90.00
#
_symmetry.space_group_name_H-M   'P 1'
#
loop_
_entity.id
_entity.type
_entity.pdbx_description
1 polymer ?
#
loop_
_entity_poly.entity_id
_entity_poly.type
_entity_poly.pdbx_seq_one_letter_code
_entity_poly.pdbx_strand_id
1 'polypeptide(L)'
;MNKFIICLCLFAFIHSINMDAAIKHLVSHAHTSSTGYCAAYVADALVAGGFKFTRQASAYMYRTNGILKGIGYREISKPSSFKKGDITVTDRNSAHPHGHMAMWSGSKWISDFVQRSEFVYRSNQPPVHYFRYG
;
A
#
# COMPACT_ATOMS: atom_id res chain seq x y z
N MET A 1 -17.74 -37.65 -13.13
CA MET A 1 -16.30 -37.57 -13.43
C MET A 1 -15.86 -36.16 -13.83
N ASN A 2 -16.56 -35.52 -14.74
CA ASN A 2 -16.17 -34.18 -15.23
C ASN A 2 -16.25 -33.08 -14.20
N LYS A 3 -17.06 -33.25 -13.13
CA LYS A 3 -17.21 -32.25 -12.06
C LYS A 3 -15.91 -32.03 -11.29
N PHE A 4 -15.09 -33.04 -11.07
CA PHE A 4 -13.83 -32.92 -10.35
C PHE A 4 -12.79 -32.14 -11.16
N ILE A 5 -12.76 -32.31 -12.46
CA ILE A 5 -11.85 -31.58 -13.36
C ILE A 5 -12.21 -30.09 -13.38
N ILE A 6 -13.50 -29.75 -13.37
CA ILE A 6 -13.98 -28.37 -13.34
C ILE A 6 -13.61 -27.68 -12.00
N CYS A 7 -13.71 -28.39 -10.85
CA CYS A 7 -13.29 -27.85 -9.57
C CYS A 7 -11.79 -27.55 -9.51
N LEU A 8 -10.94 -28.43 -10.07
CA LEU A 8 -9.51 -28.22 -10.16
C LEU A 8 -9.17 -27.01 -11.03
N CYS A 9 -9.88 -26.80 -12.14
CA CYS A 9 -9.71 -25.62 -12.98
C CYS A 9 -10.07 -24.33 -12.27
N LEU A 10 -11.12 -24.32 -11.42
CA LEU A 10 -11.50 -23.15 -10.63
C LEU A 10 -10.41 -22.78 -9.63
N PHE A 11 -9.77 -23.74 -8.96
CA PHE A 11 -8.65 -23.48 -8.05
C PHE A 11 -7.44 -22.91 -8.78
N ALA A 12 -7.21 -23.29 -10.04
CA ALA A 12 -6.10 -22.76 -10.82
C ALA A 12 -6.21 -21.27 -11.14
N PHE A 13 -7.41 -20.67 -11.02
CA PHE A 13 -7.64 -19.24 -11.25
C PHE A 13 -7.62 -18.39 -9.97
N ILE A 14 -7.38 -18.98 -8.81
CA ILE A 14 -7.19 -18.23 -7.57
C ILE A 14 -5.80 -17.63 -7.60
N HIS A 15 -5.75 -16.31 -7.73
CA HIS A 15 -4.49 -15.58 -7.69
C HIS A 15 -4.03 -15.40 -6.25
N SER A 16 -2.82 -15.83 -5.95
CA SER A 16 -2.17 -15.48 -4.71
C SER A 16 -1.55 -14.07 -4.83
N ILE A 17 -1.50 -13.35 -3.73
CA ILE A 17 -0.84 -12.05 -3.66
C ILE A 17 0.67 -12.25 -3.77
N ASN A 18 1.30 -11.40 -4.57
CA ASN A 18 2.75 -11.37 -4.73
C ASN A 18 3.28 -10.01 -4.24
N MET A 19 3.68 -9.96 -2.97
CA MET A 19 4.17 -8.73 -2.37
C MET A 19 5.50 -8.26 -2.98
N ASP A 20 6.37 -9.18 -3.37
CA ASP A 20 7.63 -8.83 -4.03
C ASP A 20 7.37 -8.16 -5.39
N ALA A 21 6.36 -8.58 -6.13
CA ALA A 21 5.96 -7.93 -7.38
C ALA A 21 5.43 -6.51 -7.13
N ALA A 22 4.65 -6.30 -6.07
CA ALA A 22 4.18 -4.98 -5.68
C ALA A 22 5.35 -4.04 -5.37
N ILE A 23 6.28 -4.50 -4.54
CA ILE A 23 7.46 -3.73 -4.14
C ILE A 23 8.35 -3.42 -5.36
N LYS A 24 8.61 -4.39 -6.21
CA LYS A 24 9.42 -4.22 -7.41
C LYS A 24 8.82 -3.14 -8.33
N HIS A 25 7.51 -3.17 -8.52
CA HIS A 25 6.82 -2.15 -9.31
C HIS A 25 7.02 -0.76 -8.71
N LEU A 26 6.79 -0.64 -7.40
CA LEU A 26 6.90 0.65 -6.70
C LEU A 26 8.32 1.20 -6.75
N VAL A 27 9.31 0.39 -6.44
CA VAL A 27 10.72 0.78 -6.45
C VAL A 27 11.14 1.24 -7.85
N SER A 28 10.73 0.54 -8.90
CA SER A 28 11.12 0.86 -10.28
C SER A 28 10.47 2.14 -10.82
N HIS A 29 9.36 2.59 -10.21
CA HIS A 29 8.63 3.79 -10.66
C HIS A 29 8.87 5.01 -9.76
N ALA A 30 9.45 4.82 -8.57
CA ALA A 30 9.64 5.90 -7.61
C ALA A 30 10.65 6.94 -8.12
N HIS A 31 10.37 8.19 -7.81
CA HIS A 31 11.24 9.32 -8.12
C HIS A 31 12.18 9.65 -6.94
N THR A 32 13.08 10.59 -7.15
CA THR A 32 13.97 11.08 -6.07
C THR A 32 13.30 12.13 -5.20
N SER A 33 12.25 12.76 -5.70
CA SER A 33 11.48 13.78 -4.98
C SER A 33 9.99 13.60 -5.24
N SER A 34 9.17 14.16 -4.36
CA SER A 34 7.70 14.06 -4.43
C SER A 34 7.15 14.61 -5.73
N THR A 35 6.18 13.87 -6.30
CA THR A 35 5.42 14.29 -7.49
C THR A 35 3.98 14.66 -7.14
N GLY A 36 3.54 14.44 -5.89
CA GLY A 36 2.17 14.68 -5.46
C GLY A 36 1.20 13.53 -5.74
N TYR A 37 1.69 12.36 -6.16
CA TYR A 37 0.85 11.22 -6.55
C TYR A 37 1.09 9.97 -5.70
N CYS A 38 1.34 10.15 -4.42
CA CYS A 38 1.68 9.04 -3.51
C CYS A 38 0.66 7.90 -3.55
N ALA A 39 -0.62 8.22 -3.48
CA ALA A 39 -1.68 7.21 -3.48
C ALA A 39 -1.75 6.43 -4.79
N ALA A 40 -1.61 7.11 -5.93
CA ALA A 40 -1.63 6.45 -7.24
C ALA A 40 -0.46 5.47 -7.38
N TYR A 41 0.72 5.85 -6.93
CA TYR A 41 1.91 4.99 -7.02
C TYR A 41 1.78 3.73 -6.15
N VAL A 42 1.32 3.88 -4.90
CA VAL A 42 1.11 2.72 -4.03
C VAL A 42 -0.05 1.86 -4.54
N ALA A 43 -1.10 2.47 -5.04
CA ALA A 43 -2.22 1.74 -5.66
C ALA A 43 -1.75 0.92 -6.87
N ASP A 44 -0.94 1.50 -7.76
CA ASP A 44 -0.37 0.78 -8.90
C ASP A 44 0.49 -0.41 -8.45
N ALA A 45 1.27 -0.23 -7.40
CA ALA A 45 2.06 -1.31 -6.81
C ALA A 45 1.17 -2.44 -6.28
N LEU A 46 0.11 -2.11 -5.55
CA LEU A 46 -0.83 -3.10 -5.05
C LEU A 46 -1.49 -3.89 -6.18
N VAL A 47 -1.89 -3.21 -7.25
CA VAL A 47 -2.45 -3.87 -8.45
C VAL A 47 -1.41 -4.81 -9.07
N ALA A 48 -0.16 -4.38 -9.18
CA ALA A 48 0.92 -5.22 -9.69
C ALA A 48 1.16 -6.47 -8.81
N GLY A 49 0.88 -6.38 -7.53
CA GLY A 49 0.94 -7.50 -6.58
C GLY A 49 -0.28 -8.42 -6.60
N GLY A 50 -1.30 -8.10 -7.40
CA GLY A 50 -2.50 -8.92 -7.53
C GLY A 50 -3.69 -8.49 -6.68
N PHE A 51 -3.61 -7.38 -5.99
CA PHE A 51 -4.73 -6.84 -5.22
C PHE A 51 -5.78 -6.22 -6.14
N LYS A 52 -7.05 -6.37 -5.76
CA LYS A 52 -8.19 -5.77 -6.48
C LYS A 52 -8.99 -4.91 -5.50
N PHE A 53 -9.21 -3.66 -5.85
CA PHE A 53 -9.93 -2.70 -5.01
C PHE A 53 -10.39 -1.51 -5.83
N THR A 54 -11.27 -0.71 -5.27
CA THR A 54 -11.68 0.57 -5.85
C THR A 54 -10.66 1.64 -5.50
N ARG A 55 -10.07 2.28 -6.50
CA ARG A 55 -9.10 3.36 -6.29
C ARG A 55 -9.75 4.55 -5.62
N GLN A 56 -9.00 5.21 -4.75
CA GLN A 56 -9.46 6.38 -4.00
C GLN A 56 -8.76 7.65 -4.52
N ALA A 57 -9.43 8.78 -4.40
CA ALA A 57 -8.89 10.08 -4.82
C ALA A 57 -7.75 10.58 -3.92
N SER A 58 -7.75 10.20 -2.65
CA SER A 58 -6.78 10.68 -1.66
C SER A 58 -6.22 9.53 -0.84
N ALA A 59 -4.97 9.67 -0.40
CA ALA A 59 -4.27 8.65 0.38
C ALA A 59 -5.01 8.27 1.67
N TYR A 60 -5.51 9.26 2.42
CA TYR A 60 -6.19 8.99 3.69
C TYR A 60 -7.43 8.10 3.53
N MET A 61 -8.06 8.11 2.35
CA MET A 61 -9.27 7.31 2.09
C MET A 61 -8.98 5.81 2.04
N TYR A 62 -7.74 5.41 1.77
CA TYR A 62 -7.36 3.99 1.82
C TYR A 62 -7.49 3.42 3.23
N ARG A 63 -7.44 4.27 4.24
CA ARG A 63 -7.74 3.91 5.63
C ARG A 63 -9.21 4.15 5.95
N THR A 64 -9.72 5.37 5.78
CA THR A 64 -11.06 5.76 6.27
C THR A 64 -12.20 5.06 5.54
N ASN A 65 -12.01 4.68 4.28
CA ASN A 65 -13.00 3.91 3.51
C ASN A 65 -12.79 2.41 3.59
N GLY A 66 -11.87 1.94 4.47
CA GLY A 66 -11.66 0.51 4.70
C GLY A 66 -11.04 -0.24 3.53
N ILE A 67 -10.38 0.43 2.60
CA ILE A 67 -9.82 -0.20 1.40
C ILE A 67 -8.71 -1.19 1.78
N LEU A 68 -7.73 -0.76 2.56
CA LEU A 68 -6.63 -1.64 2.96
C LEU A 68 -7.14 -2.83 3.79
N LYS A 69 -8.06 -2.57 4.71
CA LYS A 69 -8.68 -3.64 5.49
C LYS A 69 -9.42 -4.63 4.61
N GLY A 70 -10.14 -4.13 3.59
CA GLY A 70 -10.90 -4.96 2.66
C GLY A 70 -10.04 -5.87 1.79
N ILE A 71 -8.78 -5.56 1.57
CA ILE A 71 -7.87 -6.37 0.75
C ILE A 71 -6.91 -7.24 1.59
N GLY A 72 -7.11 -7.31 2.91
CA GLY A 72 -6.38 -8.22 3.77
C GLY A 72 -5.30 -7.60 4.64
N TYR A 73 -5.17 -6.28 4.63
CA TYR A 73 -4.32 -5.57 5.58
C TYR A 73 -5.06 -5.39 6.90
N ARG A 74 -4.33 -5.42 8.00
CA ARG A 74 -4.85 -5.05 9.32
C ARG A 74 -4.07 -3.85 9.85
N GLU A 75 -4.76 -2.97 10.55
CA GLU A 75 -4.09 -1.87 11.24
C GLU A 75 -3.38 -2.41 12.47
N ILE A 76 -2.12 -1.99 12.66
CA ILE A 76 -1.28 -2.42 13.78
C ILE A 76 -0.72 -1.18 14.49
N SER A 77 -0.31 -1.34 15.73
CA SER A 77 0.53 -0.33 16.39
C SER A 77 1.88 -0.27 15.69
N LYS A 78 2.60 0.85 15.82
CA LYS A 78 3.94 0.96 15.25
C LYS A 78 4.78 -0.24 15.68
N PRO A 79 5.27 -1.07 14.73
CA PRO A 79 6.03 -2.26 15.08
C PRO A 79 7.48 -1.91 15.45
N SER A 80 8.15 -2.84 16.13
CA SER A 80 9.59 -2.70 16.43
C SER A 80 10.45 -2.81 15.17
N SER A 81 9.96 -3.52 14.15
CA SER A 81 10.59 -3.61 12.85
C SER A 81 9.52 -3.68 11.76
N PHE A 82 9.77 -3.04 10.62
CA PHE A 82 8.89 -3.08 9.48
C PHE A 82 9.12 -4.35 8.67
N LYS A 83 8.06 -4.84 8.01
CA LYS A 83 8.12 -5.99 7.10
C LYS A 83 7.81 -5.54 5.68
N LYS A 84 8.42 -6.20 4.70
CA LYS A 84 8.13 -5.97 3.29
C LYS A 84 6.63 -5.92 3.04
N GLY A 85 6.18 -4.85 2.40
CA GLY A 85 4.77 -4.66 2.10
C GLY A 85 3.97 -3.96 3.18
N ASP A 86 4.54 -3.66 4.34
CA ASP A 86 3.88 -2.80 5.33
C ASP A 86 3.54 -1.47 4.68
N ILE A 87 2.38 -0.92 5.02
CA ILE A 87 1.90 0.35 4.47
C ILE A 87 1.68 1.33 5.62
N THR A 88 2.05 2.59 5.40
CA THR A 88 1.62 3.70 6.24
C THR A 88 0.58 4.52 5.51
N VAL A 89 -0.42 4.97 6.27
CA VAL A 89 -1.36 6.00 5.85
C VAL A 89 -1.29 7.13 6.86
N THR A 90 -0.93 8.30 6.38
CA THR A 90 -0.86 9.52 7.20
C THR A 90 -2.17 10.28 7.05
N ASP A 91 -2.73 10.72 8.18
CA ASP A 91 -3.97 11.50 8.19
C ASP A 91 -3.82 12.79 7.39
N ARG A 92 -4.93 13.30 6.92
CA ARG A 92 -5.00 14.64 6.31
C ARG A 92 -5.13 15.72 7.38
N ASN A 93 -4.71 16.92 7.02
CA ASN A 93 -5.01 18.14 7.76
C ASN A 93 -5.11 19.31 6.77
N SER A 94 -5.30 20.54 7.27
CA SER A 94 -5.44 21.72 6.41
C SER A 94 -4.20 21.99 5.55
N ALA A 95 -3.00 21.68 6.07
CA ALA A 95 -1.74 21.85 5.33
C ALA A 95 -1.52 20.71 4.32
N HIS A 96 -2.07 19.52 4.58
CA HIS A 96 -1.88 18.31 3.78
C HIS A 96 -3.23 17.62 3.55
N PRO A 97 -4.08 18.18 2.65
CA PRO A 97 -5.50 17.78 2.55
C PRO A 97 -5.73 16.37 2.02
N HIS A 98 -4.75 15.73 1.39
CA HIS A 98 -4.87 14.38 0.88
C HIS A 98 -4.23 13.31 1.77
N GLY A 99 -3.54 13.72 2.84
CA GLY A 99 -2.73 12.80 3.61
C GLY A 99 -1.57 12.25 2.80
N HIS A 100 -1.07 11.08 3.20
CA HIS A 100 0.04 10.44 2.51
C HIS A 100 -0.04 8.93 2.66
N MET A 101 0.52 8.19 1.72
CA MET A 101 0.58 6.73 1.76
C MET A 101 1.93 6.26 1.22
N ALA A 102 2.53 5.27 1.88
CA ALA A 102 3.80 4.70 1.49
C ALA A 102 3.85 3.20 1.83
N MET A 103 4.75 2.48 1.16
CA MET A 103 4.97 1.06 1.39
C MET A 103 6.43 0.80 1.75
N TRP A 104 6.67 -0.11 2.69
CA TRP A 104 8.01 -0.54 3.08
C TRP A 104 8.54 -1.57 2.08
N SER A 105 9.69 -1.24 1.48
CA SER A 105 10.33 -2.09 0.47
C SER A 105 11.15 -3.24 1.07
N GLY A 106 11.39 -3.21 2.35
CA GLY A 106 12.38 -4.03 3.05
C GLY A 106 13.58 -3.22 3.51
N SER A 107 13.76 -2.01 2.98
CA SER A 107 14.86 -1.12 3.35
C SER A 107 14.49 0.36 3.39
N LYS A 108 13.46 0.77 2.67
CA LYS A 108 13.02 2.17 2.55
C LYS A 108 11.50 2.25 2.52
N TRP A 109 10.96 3.38 2.99
CA TRP A 109 9.59 3.79 2.73
C TRP A 109 9.52 4.41 1.34
N ILE A 110 8.60 3.92 0.52
CA ILE A 110 8.48 4.33 -0.88
C ILE A 110 7.03 4.67 -1.19
N SER A 111 6.85 5.83 -1.79
CA SER A 111 5.57 6.29 -2.36
C SER A 111 5.78 6.62 -3.84
N ASP A 112 5.47 7.82 -4.27
CA ASP A 112 5.90 8.35 -5.56
C ASP A 112 7.39 8.71 -5.56
N PHE A 113 8.01 8.69 -4.36
CA PHE A 113 9.45 8.92 -4.20
C PHE A 113 10.02 8.07 -3.07
N VAL A 114 11.34 7.93 -3.04
CA VAL A 114 12.06 7.24 -1.97
C VAL A 114 12.18 8.18 -0.78
N GLN A 115 11.59 7.78 0.36
CA GLN A 115 11.46 8.61 1.55
C GLN A 115 12.62 8.37 2.54
N ARG A 116 12.90 9.35 3.38
CA ARG A 116 13.87 9.21 4.47
C ARG A 116 13.29 8.40 5.64
N SER A 117 11.98 8.56 5.88
CA SER A 117 11.24 7.85 6.93
C SER A 117 9.75 7.84 6.60
N GLU A 118 8.95 7.25 7.49
CA GLU A 118 7.48 7.32 7.39
C GLU A 118 6.94 8.72 7.65
N PHE A 119 7.71 9.57 8.29
CA PHE A 119 7.32 10.97 8.59
C PHE A 119 7.76 11.86 7.43
N VAL A 120 6.86 12.06 6.49
CA VAL A 120 7.17 12.70 5.21
C VAL A 120 7.16 14.23 5.29
N TYR A 121 6.49 14.82 6.28
CA TYR A 121 6.37 16.26 6.41
C TYR A 121 7.37 16.82 7.43
N ARG A 122 7.93 17.99 7.14
CA ARG A 122 8.87 18.69 8.04
C ARG A 122 8.15 19.36 9.21
N SER A 123 6.90 19.79 8.98
CA SER A 123 6.08 20.48 9.99
C SER A 123 4.63 20.05 9.81
N ASN A 124 3.82 20.26 10.86
CA ASN A 124 2.41 19.89 10.86
C ASN A 124 2.19 18.42 10.47
N GLN A 125 3.07 17.53 10.97
CA GLN A 125 3.00 16.10 10.68
C GLN A 125 1.76 15.50 11.33
N PRO A 126 0.75 15.04 10.54
CA PRO A 126 -0.41 14.35 11.07
C PRO A 126 -0.05 12.96 11.60
N PRO A 127 -0.95 12.32 12.36
CA PRO A 127 -0.77 10.94 12.78
C PRO A 127 -0.53 9.99 11.62
N VAL A 128 0.38 9.04 11.83
CA VAL A 128 0.71 7.97 10.90
C VAL A 128 0.12 6.67 11.41
N HIS A 129 -0.60 5.97 10.54
CA HIS A 129 -1.20 4.67 10.83
C HIS A 129 -0.46 3.58 10.07
N TYR A 130 -0.27 2.43 10.72
CA TYR A 130 0.53 1.32 10.20
C TYR A 130 -0.37 0.16 9.85
N PHE A 131 -0.12 -0.45 8.69
CA PHE A 131 -0.90 -1.58 8.19
C PHE A 131 0.03 -2.71 7.77
N ARG A 132 -0.37 -3.95 8.06
CA ARG A 132 0.37 -5.15 7.70
C ARG A 132 -0.56 -6.15 7.06
N TYR A 133 -0.12 -6.72 5.95
CA TYR A 133 -0.86 -7.74 5.23
C TYR A 133 -0.81 -9.08 5.97
N GLY A 134 -1.93 -9.79 6.03
CA GLY A 134 -2.04 -11.11 6.64
C GLY A 134 -2.37 -11.14 8.17
#